data_32a327b9c71a65f1f6510677cd046240
#
_entry.id   32a327b9c71a65f1f6510677cd046240
#
_cell.length_a   1.000
_cell.length_b   1.000
_cell.length_c   1.000
_cell.angle_alpha   90.00
_cell.angle_beta   90.00
_cell.angle_gamma   90.00
#
_symmetry.space_group_name_H-M   'P 1'
#
loop_
_entity.id
_entity.type
_entity.pdbx_description
1 polymer ?
#
loop_
_entity_poly.entity_id
_entity_poly.type
_entity_poly.pdbx_seq_one_letter_code
_entity_poly.pdbx_strand_id
1 'polypeptide(L)'
;RGLGDVYKRQGWNYTLATCGEAADFEGVEHNHCIDDALMIKRAHNDKVLMDFLKVKMYSMPQLDIFGESDPLLADAIVLDNGKYATRGDNKDKGQREFCGCMKAKDIGQYNTCIHKCEYCYANDNKAIAMRNFEMHKQNPTSETITGT
;
A
#
# COMPACT_ATOMS: atom_id res chain seq x y z
N ARG A 1 -17.34 -4.35 21.57
CA ARG A 1 -15.95 -4.77 21.81
C ARG A 1 -15.54 -5.63 20.63
N GLY A 2 -14.63 -5.13 19.81
CA GLY A 2 -14.25 -5.77 18.56
C GLY A 2 -13.00 -6.65 18.69
N LEU A 3 -12.65 -7.33 17.59
CA LEU A 3 -11.45 -8.15 17.46
C LEU A 3 -10.16 -7.41 17.89
N GLY A 4 -10.09 -6.09 17.73
CA GLY A 4 -8.94 -5.27 18.14
C GLY A 4 -8.63 -5.36 19.65
N ASP A 5 -9.65 -5.45 20.52
CA ASP A 5 -9.46 -5.62 21.96
C ASP A 5 -8.84 -6.98 22.31
N VAL A 6 -9.11 -8.01 21.52
CA VAL A 6 -8.57 -9.36 21.72
C VAL A 6 -7.08 -9.39 21.38
N TYR A 7 -6.68 -8.79 20.29
CA TYR A 7 -5.27 -8.76 19.85
C TYR A 7 -4.39 -7.91 20.79
N LYS A 8 -4.88 -6.76 21.25
CA LYS A 8 -4.16 -5.95 22.25
C LYS A 8 -3.90 -6.69 23.56
N ARG A 9 -4.84 -7.53 24.00
CA ARG A 9 -4.71 -8.28 25.27
C ARG A 9 -3.77 -9.47 25.17
N GLN A 10 -3.45 -9.94 23.97
CA GLN A 10 -2.58 -11.11 23.78
C GLN A 10 -1.08 -10.78 23.86
N GLY A 11 -0.70 -9.52 24.10
CA GLY A 11 0.71 -9.10 24.20
C GLY A 11 1.51 -9.32 22.92
N TRP A 12 0.87 -9.38 21.78
CA TRP A 12 1.52 -9.50 20.50
C TRP A 12 2.22 -8.20 20.12
N ASN A 13 3.45 -8.33 19.63
CA ASN A 13 4.24 -7.18 19.18
C ASN A 13 3.90 -6.81 17.73
N TYR A 14 2.59 -6.65 17.44
CA TYR A 14 2.08 -6.23 16.14
C TYR A 14 1.31 -4.93 16.26
N THR A 15 1.50 -4.05 15.28
CA THR A 15 0.66 -2.88 15.10
C THR A 15 -0.65 -3.30 14.41
N LEU A 16 -1.77 -2.97 15.04
CA LEU A 16 -3.09 -3.13 14.40
C LEU A 16 -3.37 -1.90 13.55
N ALA A 17 -3.86 -2.14 12.35
CA ALA A 17 -4.22 -1.05 11.45
C ALA A 17 -5.51 -1.35 10.68
N THR A 18 -6.24 -0.29 10.34
CA THR A 18 -7.41 -0.33 9.45
C THR A 18 -7.11 0.39 8.15
N CYS A 19 -7.83 0.05 7.09
CA CYS A 19 -7.76 0.77 5.81
C CYS A 19 -9.16 1.18 5.37
N GLY A 20 -9.35 2.48 5.10
CA GLY A 20 -10.59 3.03 4.58
C GLY A 20 -11.74 3.12 5.59
N GLU A 21 -11.45 3.11 6.87
CA GLU A 21 -12.39 3.38 7.96
C GLU A 21 -12.31 4.85 8.39
N ALA A 22 -13.48 5.44 8.72
CA ALA A 22 -13.58 6.79 9.24
C ALA A 22 -13.38 6.84 10.77
N ALA A 23 -13.59 5.71 11.46
CA ALA A 23 -13.59 5.65 12.90
C ALA A 23 -12.18 5.47 13.46
N ASP A 24 -11.83 6.30 14.44
CA ASP A 24 -10.61 6.16 15.23
C ASP A 24 -10.84 5.19 16.37
N PHE A 25 -9.98 4.19 16.45
CA PHE A 25 -9.97 3.22 17.54
C PHE A 25 -8.67 3.34 18.33
N GLU A 26 -8.77 3.37 19.65
CA GLU A 26 -7.59 3.45 20.51
C GLU A 26 -6.60 2.32 20.23
N GLY A 27 -5.35 2.67 19.85
CA GLY A 27 -4.25 1.78 19.52
C GLY A 27 -4.41 0.99 18.24
N VAL A 28 -5.23 1.48 17.33
CA VAL A 28 -5.33 1.01 15.94
C VAL A 28 -4.92 2.17 15.05
N GLU A 29 -3.98 1.94 14.16
CA GLU A 29 -3.49 2.94 13.21
C GLU A 29 -4.32 2.93 11.93
N HIS A 30 -4.39 4.07 11.24
CA HIS A 30 -4.85 4.12 9.86
C HIS A 30 -3.70 3.74 8.93
N ASN A 31 -3.91 2.74 8.09
CA ASN A 31 -2.92 2.26 7.15
C ASN A 31 -3.45 2.28 5.71
N HIS A 32 -2.57 2.13 4.76
CA HIS A 32 -2.90 2.08 3.34
C HIS A 32 -2.45 0.72 2.78
N CYS A 33 -3.33 0.04 2.02
CA CYS A 33 -2.96 -1.21 1.36
C CYS A 33 -1.88 -0.99 0.31
N ILE A 34 -1.90 0.19 -0.33
CA ILE A 34 -0.89 0.65 -1.29
C ILE A 34 -0.41 2.00 -0.78
N ASP A 35 0.71 1.98 -0.06
CA ASP A 35 1.23 3.08 0.75
C ASP A 35 2.47 3.70 0.08
N ASP A 36 2.29 4.89 -0.51
CA ASP A 36 3.37 5.64 -1.12
C ASP A 36 4.38 6.17 -0.08
N ALA A 37 3.95 6.47 1.15
CA ALA A 37 4.86 6.87 2.21
C ALA A 37 5.82 5.74 2.60
N LEU A 38 5.31 4.52 2.69
CA LEU A 38 6.13 3.33 2.94
C LEU A 38 7.10 3.08 1.77
N MET A 39 6.63 3.23 0.52
CA MET A 39 7.50 3.10 -0.66
C MET A 39 8.64 4.12 -0.64
N ILE A 40 8.34 5.38 -0.32
CA ILE A 40 9.35 6.44 -0.20
C ILE A 40 10.35 6.09 0.91
N LYS A 41 9.87 5.68 2.08
CA LYS A 41 10.73 5.29 3.22
C LYS A 41 11.72 4.19 2.87
N ARG A 42 11.26 3.18 2.11
CA ARG A 42 12.05 1.98 1.78
C ARG A 42 12.90 2.10 0.54
N ALA A 43 12.45 2.89 -0.43
CA ALA A 43 13.05 2.97 -1.76
C ALA A 43 13.43 4.40 -2.19
N HIS A 44 13.76 5.29 -1.23
CA HIS A 44 14.10 6.69 -1.48
C HIS A 44 15.33 6.89 -2.39
N ASN A 45 16.12 5.85 -2.60
CA ASN A 45 17.27 5.87 -3.53
C ASN A 45 16.88 5.55 -4.98
N ASP A 46 15.66 5.07 -5.23
CA ASP A 46 15.14 4.81 -6.56
C ASP A 46 14.62 6.12 -7.17
N LYS A 47 15.43 6.72 -8.05
CA LYS A 47 15.08 7.98 -8.69
C LYS A 47 13.83 7.90 -9.55
N VAL A 48 13.62 6.79 -10.26
CA VAL A 48 12.46 6.61 -11.14
C VAL A 48 11.17 6.56 -10.32
N LEU A 49 11.19 5.82 -9.19
CA LEU A 49 10.08 5.77 -8.27
C LEU A 49 9.82 7.12 -7.60
N MET A 50 10.88 7.83 -7.19
CA MET A 50 10.73 9.15 -6.56
C MET A 50 10.15 10.18 -7.53
N ASP A 51 10.59 10.19 -8.79
CA ASP A 51 10.03 11.05 -9.83
C ASP A 51 8.54 10.71 -10.10
N PHE A 52 8.20 9.41 -10.15
CA PHE A 52 6.82 8.94 -10.31
C PHE A 52 5.91 9.40 -9.15
N LEU A 53 6.39 9.28 -7.91
CA LEU A 53 5.66 9.69 -6.70
C LEU A 53 5.72 11.21 -6.46
N LYS A 54 6.40 11.98 -7.32
CA LYS A 54 6.59 13.44 -7.22
C LYS A 54 7.21 13.85 -5.88
N VAL A 55 8.22 13.11 -5.45
CA VAL A 55 8.90 13.33 -4.18
C VAL A 55 9.87 14.49 -4.29
N LYS A 56 9.85 15.37 -3.30
CA LYS A 56 10.88 16.40 -3.07
C LYS A 56 11.61 16.07 -1.77
N MET A 57 12.94 16.08 -1.83
CA MET A 57 13.79 15.77 -0.68
C MET A 57 14.44 17.02 -0.13
N TYR A 58 14.52 17.10 1.21
CA TYR A 58 15.09 18.22 1.95
C TYR A 58 16.10 17.68 2.96
N SER A 59 17.22 18.41 3.12
CA SER A 59 18.30 18.00 4.03
C SER A 59 18.01 18.34 5.50
N MET A 60 17.24 19.38 5.77
CA MET A 60 16.79 19.81 7.09
C MET A 60 15.42 20.47 6.99
N PRO A 61 14.56 20.37 8.01
CA PRO A 61 13.37 21.18 8.06
C PRO A 61 13.80 22.65 8.12
N GLN A 62 13.29 23.45 7.21
CA GLN A 62 13.50 24.89 7.22
C GLN A 62 12.59 25.45 8.33
N LEU A 63 13.20 25.84 9.45
CA LEU A 63 12.52 26.63 10.47
C LEU A 63 12.55 28.09 10.01
N ASP A 64 11.43 28.78 10.17
CA ASP A 64 11.44 30.23 9.99
C ASP A 64 12.20 30.91 11.15
N ILE A 65 12.43 32.21 11.04
CA ILE A 65 13.11 33.01 12.07
C ILE A 65 12.36 33.03 13.41
N PHE A 66 11.11 32.59 13.46
CA PHE A 66 10.29 32.49 14.67
C PHE A 66 10.24 31.07 15.22
N GLY A 67 10.92 30.12 14.61
CA GLY A 67 10.99 28.72 15.06
C GLY A 67 9.76 27.88 14.68
N GLU A 68 8.88 28.39 13.83
CA GLU A 68 7.76 27.63 13.29
C GLU A 68 8.25 26.74 12.14
N SER A 69 7.81 25.48 12.15
CA SER A 69 8.09 24.56 11.06
C SER A 69 7.28 24.97 9.82
N ASP A 70 7.90 24.93 8.65
CA ASP A 70 7.20 25.13 7.37
C ASP A 70 5.96 24.23 7.31
N PRO A 71 4.75 24.79 7.10
CA PRO A 71 3.53 23.98 6.96
C PRO A 71 3.63 22.86 5.92
N LEU A 72 4.49 23.03 4.89
CA LEU A 72 4.77 22.01 3.90
C LEU A 72 5.49 20.79 4.47
N LEU A 73 6.09 20.91 5.66
CA LEU A 73 6.81 19.81 6.32
C LEU A 73 5.98 19.12 7.40
N ALA A 74 4.77 19.58 7.69
CA ALA A 74 3.89 18.93 8.68
C ALA A 74 3.61 17.46 8.36
N ASP A 75 3.51 17.13 7.05
CA ASP A 75 3.30 15.77 6.53
C ASP A 75 4.58 15.15 5.95
N ALA A 76 5.76 15.67 6.30
CA ALA A 76 7.01 15.20 5.74
C ALA A 76 7.38 13.82 6.29
N ILE A 77 7.81 12.95 5.39
CA ILE A 77 8.29 11.61 5.71
C ILE A 77 9.77 11.70 6.12
N VAL A 78 10.08 11.25 7.31
CA VAL A 78 11.47 11.14 7.79
C VAL A 78 12.10 9.88 7.19
N LEU A 79 13.25 10.05 6.55
CA LEU A 79 14.02 8.97 5.93
C LEU A 79 15.13 8.47 6.87
N ASP A 80 15.58 7.23 6.66
CA ASP A 80 16.62 6.60 7.47
C ASP A 80 17.99 7.35 7.41
N ASN A 81 18.20 8.15 6.34
CA ASN A 81 19.40 8.98 6.17
C ASN A 81 19.30 10.37 6.82
N GLY A 82 18.26 10.62 7.62
CA GLY A 82 18.01 11.88 8.31
C GLY A 82 17.49 13.02 7.41
N LYS A 83 17.16 12.73 6.15
CA LYS A 83 16.48 13.66 5.25
C LYS A 83 14.97 13.60 5.40
N TYR A 84 14.31 14.62 4.90
CA TYR A 84 12.86 14.74 4.86
C TYR A 84 12.38 14.66 3.42
N ALA A 85 11.28 13.99 3.20
CA ALA A 85 10.65 13.88 1.89
C ALA A 85 9.19 14.34 1.96
N THR A 86 8.77 15.14 1.00
CA THR A 86 7.36 15.44 0.76
C THR A 86 6.93 14.74 -0.52
N ARG A 87 5.66 14.40 -0.63
CA ARG A 87 5.08 13.68 -1.77
C ARG A 87 3.99 14.48 -2.46
N GLY A 88 3.65 14.13 -3.70
CA GLY A 88 2.50 14.66 -4.40
C GLY A 88 1.17 14.07 -3.88
N ASP A 89 0.04 14.58 -4.36
CA ASP A 89 -1.28 13.96 -4.16
C ASP A 89 -1.38 12.71 -5.05
N ASN A 90 -1.03 11.57 -4.48
CA ASN A 90 -1.04 10.27 -5.16
C ASN A 90 -2.31 9.45 -4.85
N LYS A 91 -3.20 9.96 -3.98
CA LYS A 91 -4.44 9.28 -3.59
C LYS A 91 -5.27 8.89 -4.81
N ASP A 92 -5.76 7.66 -4.81
CA ASP A 92 -6.74 7.21 -5.79
C ASP A 92 -8.12 7.79 -5.47
N LYS A 93 -8.58 8.72 -6.32
CA LYS A 93 -9.88 9.38 -6.17
C LYS A 93 -11.07 8.49 -6.51
N GLY A 94 -10.83 7.32 -7.10
CA GLY A 94 -11.85 6.31 -7.38
C GLY A 94 -12.16 5.40 -6.20
N GLN A 95 -11.37 5.47 -5.13
CA GLN A 95 -11.57 4.66 -3.93
C GLN A 95 -12.55 5.34 -2.95
N ARG A 96 -12.92 4.60 -1.89
CA ARG A 96 -13.77 5.09 -0.80
C ARG A 96 -13.18 6.37 -0.19
N GLU A 97 -14.02 7.22 0.36
CA GLU A 97 -13.65 8.54 0.89
C GLU A 97 -12.47 8.48 1.86
N PHE A 98 -12.52 7.55 2.81
CA PHE A 98 -11.50 7.39 3.86
C PHE A 98 -10.34 6.48 3.45
N CYS A 99 -10.33 5.94 2.23
CA CYS A 99 -9.21 5.18 1.72
C CYS A 99 -8.08 6.11 1.31
N GLY A 100 -6.91 5.98 1.92
CA GLY A 100 -5.72 6.76 1.60
C GLY A 100 -4.78 6.10 0.58
N CYS A 101 -5.15 4.96 0.00
CA CYS A 101 -4.31 4.23 -0.95
C CYS A 101 -4.02 5.05 -2.20
N MET A 102 -2.77 4.95 -2.68
CA MET A 102 -2.38 5.53 -3.96
C MET A 102 -3.00 4.77 -5.13
N LYS A 103 -3.01 5.40 -6.30
CA LYS A 103 -3.45 4.76 -7.54
C LYS A 103 -2.59 3.54 -7.86
N ALA A 104 -3.25 2.44 -8.20
CA ALA A 104 -2.62 1.21 -8.62
C ALA A 104 -3.33 0.60 -9.82
N LYS A 105 -2.61 -0.22 -10.57
CA LYS A 105 -3.17 -1.03 -11.65
C LYS A 105 -3.14 -2.48 -11.20
N ASP A 106 -4.29 -3.13 -11.23
CA ASP A 106 -4.35 -4.57 -11.06
C ASP A 106 -3.77 -5.23 -12.31
N ILE A 107 -2.71 -6.02 -12.10
CA ILE A 107 -2.07 -6.82 -13.14
C ILE A 107 -2.47 -8.29 -13.06
N GLY A 108 -3.32 -8.64 -12.09
CA GLY A 108 -3.85 -9.99 -11.93
C GLY A 108 -4.89 -10.33 -12.98
N GLN A 109 -5.19 -11.62 -13.09
CA GLN A 109 -6.24 -12.16 -13.95
C GLN A 109 -7.13 -13.09 -13.13
N TYR A 110 -8.44 -12.95 -13.30
CA TYR A 110 -9.41 -13.81 -12.62
C TYR A 110 -9.26 -15.28 -13.06
N ASN A 111 -9.61 -16.18 -12.14
CA ASN A 111 -9.53 -17.62 -12.37
C ASN A 111 -8.12 -18.12 -12.74
N THR A 112 -7.08 -17.66 -12.03
CA THR A 112 -5.68 -18.10 -12.23
C THR A 112 -5.05 -18.69 -10.99
N CYS A 113 -5.65 -18.54 -9.81
CA CYS A 113 -5.12 -19.05 -8.54
C CYS A 113 -5.60 -20.47 -8.25
N ILE A 114 -4.67 -21.37 -7.91
CA ILE A 114 -4.95 -22.79 -7.65
C ILE A 114 -5.35 -23.13 -6.21
N HIS A 115 -5.34 -22.17 -5.29
CA HIS A 115 -5.58 -22.43 -3.86
C HIS A 115 -7.01 -22.84 -3.52
N LYS A 116 -7.97 -22.60 -4.39
CA LYS A 116 -9.38 -23.07 -4.26
C LYS A 116 -10.08 -22.61 -2.98
N CYS A 117 -9.72 -21.44 -2.43
CA CYS A 117 -10.38 -20.86 -1.26
C CYS A 117 -11.90 -20.76 -1.50
N GLU A 118 -12.70 -21.08 -0.47
CA GLU A 118 -14.17 -21.06 -0.59
C GLU A 118 -14.71 -19.63 -0.78
N TYR A 119 -14.10 -18.65 -0.12
CA TYR A 119 -14.47 -17.24 -0.21
C TYR A 119 -13.42 -16.46 -1.02
N CYS A 120 -13.32 -16.77 -2.32
CA CYS A 120 -12.35 -16.12 -3.19
C CYS A 120 -13.06 -15.21 -4.19
N TYR A 121 -12.78 -13.91 -4.14
CA TYR A 121 -13.32 -12.95 -5.12
C TYR A 121 -12.67 -13.08 -6.51
N ALA A 122 -11.47 -13.65 -6.58
CA ALA A 122 -10.70 -13.74 -7.83
C ALA A 122 -10.93 -15.06 -8.59
N ASN A 123 -11.52 -16.06 -7.95
CA ASN A 123 -11.84 -17.35 -8.55
C ASN A 123 -13.32 -17.68 -8.36
N ASP A 124 -14.13 -17.41 -9.35
CA ASP A 124 -15.54 -17.80 -9.39
C ASP A 124 -15.72 -19.26 -9.83
N ASN A 125 -14.72 -19.82 -10.55
CA ASN A 125 -14.76 -21.19 -11.05
C ASN A 125 -13.43 -21.93 -10.85
N LYS A 126 -13.44 -22.88 -9.91
CA LYS A 126 -12.26 -23.69 -9.56
C LYS A 126 -11.73 -24.54 -10.74
N ALA A 127 -12.60 -25.03 -11.62
CA ALA A 127 -12.20 -25.84 -12.77
C ALA A 127 -11.52 -24.97 -13.84
N ILE A 128 -12.02 -23.76 -14.08
CA ILE A 128 -11.38 -22.79 -14.98
C ILE A 128 -10.01 -22.39 -14.44
N ALA A 129 -9.90 -22.12 -13.15
CA ALA A 129 -8.62 -21.78 -12.53
C ALA A 129 -7.56 -22.88 -12.70
N MET A 130 -7.95 -24.13 -12.52
CA MET A 130 -7.05 -25.28 -12.75
C MET A 130 -6.62 -25.37 -14.21
N ARG A 131 -7.54 -25.25 -15.16
CA ARG A 131 -7.23 -25.26 -16.58
C ARG A 131 -6.26 -24.13 -16.95
N ASN A 132 -6.52 -22.91 -16.50
CA ASN A 132 -5.67 -21.75 -16.79
C ASN A 132 -4.26 -21.94 -16.19
N PHE A 133 -4.15 -22.53 -15.03
CA PHE A 133 -2.85 -22.86 -14.43
C PHE A 133 -2.07 -23.90 -15.24
N GLU A 134 -2.73 -24.96 -15.74
CA GLU A 134 -2.06 -25.94 -16.62
C GLU A 134 -1.61 -25.31 -17.94
N MET A 135 -2.39 -24.39 -18.51
CA MET A 135 -1.99 -23.62 -19.70
C MET A 135 -0.76 -22.76 -19.41
N HIS A 136 -0.73 -22.07 -18.26
CA HIS A 136 0.44 -21.32 -17.84
C HIS A 136 1.70 -22.17 -17.71
N LYS A 137 1.59 -23.37 -17.12
CA LYS A 137 2.73 -24.29 -17.03
C LYS A 137 3.30 -24.70 -18.39
N GLN A 138 2.42 -24.83 -19.40
CA GLN A 138 2.84 -25.19 -20.76
C GLN A 138 3.54 -24.03 -21.47
N ASN A 139 3.20 -22.78 -21.14
CA ASN A 139 3.80 -21.58 -21.71
C ASN A 139 4.06 -20.50 -20.64
N PRO A 140 5.03 -20.71 -19.73
CA PRO A 140 5.27 -19.81 -18.61
C PRO A 140 5.84 -18.43 -19.01
N THR A 141 6.32 -18.30 -20.23
CA THR A 141 6.89 -17.05 -20.77
C THR A 141 5.90 -16.26 -21.63
N SER A 142 4.63 -16.69 -21.67
CA SER A 142 3.57 -15.94 -22.36
C SER A 142 3.38 -14.54 -21.79
N GLU A 143 2.96 -13.61 -22.63
CA GLU A 143 2.57 -12.25 -22.21
C GLU A 143 1.33 -12.24 -21.31
N THR A 144 0.53 -13.31 -21.32
CA THR A 144 -0.66 -13.47 -20.48
C THR A 144 -0.46 -14.54 -19.43
N ILE A 145 -1.10 -14.38 -18.27
CA ILE A 145 -1.03 -15.38 -17.17
C ILE A 145 -1.63 -16.73 -17.60
N THR A 146 -2.57 -16.74 -18.52
CA THR A 146 -3.22 -17.97 -19.02
C THR A 146 -2.45 -18.65 -20.14
N GLY A 147 -1.36 -18.06 -20.63
CA GLY A 147 -0.54 -18.68 -21.69
C GLY A 147 -1.14 -18.59 -23.09
N THR A 148 -2.18 -17.79 -23.30
CA THR A 148 -2.84 -17.56 -24.60
C THR A 148 -2.35 -16.31 -25.27
#